data_a09a3108290876c77d3bf63b5d45d16b
#
_entry.id   a09a3108290876c77d3bf63b5d45d16b
#
_cell.length_a   1.000
_cell.length_b   1.000
_cell.length_c   1.000
_cell.angle_alpha   90.00
_cell.angle_beta   90.00
_cell.angle_gamma   90.00
#
_symmetry.space_group_name_H-M   'P 1'
#
loop_
_entity.id
_entity.type
_entity.pdbx_description
1 polymer ?
#
loop_
_entity_poly.entity_id
_entity_poly.type
_entity_poly.pdbx_seq_one_letter_code
_entity_poly.pdbx_strand_id
1 'polypeptide(L)'
;MTVAAILLAAGHGTRMNSKTQKVLHGVGGKPMILHVFEAAESVADLPPVVVVGAGEEGVRALLGERATYVVQEQRLGTGHATLMAEDVLRGRADQVLVTYGDMPLLRAGSLAKLVAEQRQSSAVIALLSVLGDAGSSFGRVVRAADGAVSEIVEVAEARQRANTAELLAIRELNAGVYCFEAGWLWDNLPRLPLRQAR
;
A
#
# COMPACT_ATOMS: atom_id res chain seq x y z
N MET A 1 -10.34 -17.49 7.91
CA MET A 1 -9.64 -16.76 6.83
C MET A 1 -8.45 -16.05 7.43
N THR A 2 -7.26 -16.38 6.96
CA THR A 2 -5.98 -15.86 7.44
C THR A 2 -5.62 -14.56 6.73
N VAL A 3 -5.31 -13.52 7.48
CA VAL A 3 -4.91 -12.21 6.99
C VAL A 3 -3.40 -12.05 7.09
N ALA A 4 -2.75 -11.72 5.98
CA ALA A 4 -1.37 -11.25 5.96
C ALA A 4 -1.31 -9.74 5.69
N ALA A 5 -0.26 -9.09 6.17
CA ALA A 5 -0.02 -7.67 5.89
C ALA A 5 1.35 -7.47 5.22
N ILE A 6 1.40 -6.59 4.21
CA ILE A 6 2.61 -6.16 3.52
C ILE A 6 2.77 -4.66 3.72
N LEU A 7 3.92 -4.25 4.24
CA LEU A 7 4.31 -2.84 4.38
C LEU A 7 5.38 -2.49 3.34
N LEU A 8 5.09 -1.55 2.46
CA LEU A 8 6.02 -1.08 1.45
C LEU A 8 6.93 -0.01 2.03
N ALA A 9 8.20 -0.34 2.26
CA ALA A 9 9.20 0.53 2.89
C ALA A 9 10.49 0.70 2.04
N ALA A 10 10.51 0.23 0.79
CA ALA A 10 11.69 0.29 -0.10
C ALA A 10 11.99 1.70 -0.67
N GLY A 11 11.12 2.70 -0.42
CA GLY A 11 11.28 4.06 -0.93
C GLY A 11 12.37 4.86 -0.21
N HIS A 12 13.27 5.52 -0.94
CA HIS A 12 14.34 6.35 -0.33
C HIS A 12 13.88 7.70 0.24
N GLY A 13 12.71 8.19 -0.11
CA GLY A 13 12.24 9.50 0.35
C GLY A 13 13.13 10.66 -0.12
N THR A 14 13.59 10.63 -1.37
CA THR A 14 14.55 11.61 -1.95
C THR A 14 14.14 13.08 -1.76
N ARG A 15 12.84 13.35 -1.61
CA ARG A 15 12.30 14.70 -1.35
C ARG A 15 12.62 15.23 0.06
N MET A 16 12.99 14.37 1.01
CA MET A 16 13.23 14.79 2.41
C MET A 16 14.64 15.32 2.65
N ASN A 17 15.53 15.23 1.66
CA ASN A 17 16.91 15.69 1.75
C ASN A 17 17.62 15.28 3.06
N SER A 18 17.43 14.02 3.48
CA SER A 18 17.92 13.45 4.72
C SER A 18 18.70 12.16 4.47
N LYS A 19 19.72 11.89 5.28
CA LYS A 19 20.44 10.61 5.29
C LYS A 19 19.61 9.49 5.95
N THR A 20 18.63 9.84 6.78
CA THR A 20 17.73 8.89 7.43
C THR A 20 16.66 8.48 6.43
N GLN A 21 16.37 7.18 6.35
CA GLN A 21 15.26 6.66 5.53
C GLN A 21 13.94 7.34 5.91
N LYS A 22 13.11 7.65 4.91
CA LYS A 22 11.84 8.36 5.10
C LYS A 22 11.00 7.74 6.23
N VAL A 23 10.85 6.44 6.22
CA VAL A 23 9.98 5.70 7.14
C VAL A 23 10.48 5.68 8.59
N LEU A 24 11.76 6.02 8.82
CA LEU A 24 12.38 6.10 10.13
C LEU A 24 12.29 7.48 10.78
N HIS A 25 11.80 8.50 10.05
CA HIS A 25 11.58 9.82 10.67
C HIS A 25 10.46 9.75 11.71
N GLY A 26 10.67 10.47 12.80
CA GLY A 26 9.74 10.50 13.94
C GLY A 26 8.51 11.36 13.67
N VAL A 27 7.35 10.85 14.03
CA VAL A 27 6.08 11.58 14.11
C VAL A 27 5.49 11.27 15.49
N GLY A 28 5.26 12.31 16.32
CA GLY A 28 4.77 12.11 17.68
C GLY A 28 5.72 11.29 18.57
N GLY A 29 7.04 11.42 18.37
CA GLY A 29 8.07 10.72 19.15
C GLY A 29 8.35 9.26 18.71
N LYS A 30 7.74 8.78 17.62
CA LYS A 30 7.83 7.39 17.16
C LYS A 30 8.07 7.35 15.64
N PRO A 31 8.94 6.47 15.10
CA PRO A 31 9.16 6.36 13.66
C PRO A 31 7.87 6.09 12.90
N MET A 32 7.71 6.70 11.71
CA MET A 32 6.49 6.55 10.89
C MET A 32 6.14 5.09 10.65
N ILE A 33 7.11 4.26 10.27
CA ILE A 33 6.88 2.84 9.99
C ILE A 33 6.34 2.09 11.21
N LEU A 34 6.74 2.46 12.42
CA LEU A 34 6.32 1.76 13.63
C LEU A 34 4.83 2.00 13.92
N HIS A 35 4.29 3.19 13.60
CA HIS A 35 2.84 3.45 13.68
C HIS A 35 2.05 2.52 12.75
N VAL A 36 2.49 2.43 11.49
CA VAL A 36 1.81 1.59 10.48
C VAL A 36 1.98 0.11 10.81
N PHE A 37 3.18 -0.27 11.24
CA PHE A 37 3.48 -1.65 11.58
C PHE A 37 2.58 -2.18 12.70
N GLU A 38 2.47 -1.44 13.80
CA GLU A 38 1.61 -1.85 14.92
C GLU A 38 0.13 -1.88 14.54
N ALA A 39 -0.32 -0.94 13.69
CA ALA A 39 -1.68 -0.98 13.16
C ALA A 39 -1.92 -2.22 12.28
N ALA A 40 -0.98 -2.58 11.42
CA ALA A 40 -1.06 -3.76 10.56
C ALA A 40 -0.92 -5.07 11.35
N GLU A 41 0.03 -5.14 12.29
CA GLU A 41 0.25 -6.28 13.18
C GLU A 41 -1.00 -6.64 13.99
N SER A 42 -1.76 -5.62 14.42
CA SER A 42 -2.99 -5.84 15.21
C SER A 42 -4.16 -6.45 14.42
N VAL A 43 -4.10 -6.48 13.09
CA VAL A 43 -5.15 -7.04 12.21
C VAL A 43 -4.68 -8.25 11.41
N ALA A 44 -3.38 -8.50 11.36
CA ALA A 44 -2.79 -9.63 10.65
C ALA A 44 -2.71 -10.87 11.55
N ASP A 45 -2.94 -12.05 10.98
CA ASP A 45 -2.78 -13.34 11.66
C ASP A 45 -1.35 -13.89 11.54
N LEU A 46 -0.56 -13.34 10.60
CA LEU A 46 0.85 -13.69 10.37
C LEU A 46 1.75 -12.48 10.68
N PRO A 47 3.03 -12.69 11.04
CA PRO A 47 3.99 -11.59 11.15
C PRO A 47 3.98 -10.73 9.88
N PRO A 48 3.82 -9.39 9.99
CA PRO A 48 3.78 -8.54 8.82
C PRO A 48 5.04 -8.67 7.96
N VAL A 49 4.90 -8.69 6.65
CA VAL A 49 6.00 -8.68 5.70
C VAL A 49 6.37 -7.24 5.38
N VAL A 50 7.62 -6.87 5.61
CA VAL A 50 8.13 -5.53 5.31
C VAL A 50 9.02 -5.62 4.08
N VAL A 51 8.59 -4.95 3.00
CA VAL A 51 9.36 -4.83 1.77
C VAL A 51 10.34 -3.69 1.93
N VAL A 52 11.62 -4.01 1.99
CA VAL A 52 12.72 -3.06 2.21
C VAL A 52 13.56 -2.89 0.95
N GLY A 53 14.34 -1.83 0.90
CA GLY A 53 15.35 -1.58 -0.15
C GLY A 53 16.75 -1.51 0.43
N ALA A 54 17.73 -1.09 -0.36
CA ALA A 54 19.08 -0.84 0.12
C ALA A 54 19.09 0.13 1.33
N GLY A 55 19.87 -0.17 2.36
CA GLY A 55 19.93 0.61 3.60
C GLY A 55 18.85 0.22 4.63
N GLU A 56 18.40 -1.01 4.60
CA GLU A 56 17.32 -1.57 5.43
C GLU A 56 17.68 -1.77 6.92
N GLU A 57 18.95 -1.60 7.29
CA GLU A 57 19.48 -1.92 8.63
C GLU A 57 18.71 -1.20 9.73
N GLY A 58 18.33 0.06 9.48
CA GLY A 58 17.56 0.85 10.46
C GLY A 58 16.14 0.31 10.68
N VAL A 59 15.48 -0.18 9.63
CA VAL A 59 14.15 -0.79 9.73
C VAL A 59 14.24 -2.14 10.43
N ARG A 60 15.25 -2.96 10.09
CA ARG A 60 15.48 -4.25 10.74
C ARG A 60 15.82 -4.09 12.23
N ALA A 61 16.68 -3.12 12.58
CA ALA A 61 17.03 -2.84 13.96
C ALA A 61 15.80 -2.38 14.78
N LEU A 62 14.87 -1.64 14.16
CA LEU A 62 13.67 -1.14 14.83
C LEU A 62 12.61 -2.22 15.07
N LEU A 63 12.33 -3.06 14.06
CA LEU A 63 11.21 -4.02 14.11
C LEU A 63 11.65 -5.41 14.57
N GLY A 64 12.94 -5.75 14.44
CA GLY A 64 13.51 -7.02 14.91
C GLY A 64 12.82 -8.24 14.30
N GLU A 65 12.59 -9.24 15.11
CA GLU A 65 11.95 -10.51 14.72
C GLU A 65 10.41 -10.45 14.63
N ARG A 66 9.81 -9.28 14.91
CA ARG A 66 8.36 -9.08 14.77
C ARG A 66 7.90 -9.10 13.31
N ALA A 67 8.83 -8.86 12.36
CA ALA A 67 8.56 -8.76 10.93
C ALA A 67 9.29 -9.82 10.12
N THR A 68 8.69 -10.22 9.00
CA THR A 68 9.39 -10.92 7.91
C THR A 68 9.87 -9.86 6.91
N TYR A 69 11.11 -9.99 6.41
CA TYR A 69 11.68 -9.00 5.50
C TYR A 69 11.92 -9.60 4.12
N VAL A 70 11.52 -8.85 3.09
CA VAL A 70 11.84 -9.17 1.70
C VAL A 70 12.47 -7.93 1.05
N VAL A 71 13.45 -8.15 0.17
CA VAL A 71 14.24 -7.06 -0.42
C VAL A 71 13.76 -6.77 -1.83
N GLN A 72 13.42 -5.51 -2.09
CA GLN A 72 13.21 -5.02 -3.44
C GLN A 72 14.50 -4.37 -3.96
N GLU A 73 15.30 -5.12 -4.71
CA GLU A 73 16.56 -4.63 -5.28
C GLU A 73 16.32 -3.57 -6.35
N GLN A 74 15.38 -3.83 -7.26
CA GLN A 74 15.02 -2.94 -8.35
C GLN A 74 13.67 -2.27 -8.09
N ARG A 75 13.62 -0.94 -8.19
CA ARG A 75 12.40 -0.16 -7.92
C ARG A 75 11.51 -0.08 -9.14
N LEU A 76 10.79 -1.14 -9.43
CA LEU A 76 9.88 -1.23 -10.57
C LEU A 76 8.42 -0.93 -10.19
N GLY A 77 8.21 -0.15 -9.13
CA GLY A 77 6.89 0.26 -8.67
C GLY A 77 6.35 -0.56 -7.50
N THR A 78 5.15 -0.16 -7.03
CA THR A 78 4.49 -0.76 -5.84
C THR A 78 3.99 -2.17 -6.09
N GLY A 79 3.50 -2.46 -7.29
CA GLY A 79 3.12 -3.82 -7.68
C GLY A 79 4.31 -4.78 -7.60
N HIS A 80 5.47 -4.40 -8.14
CA HIS A 80 6.69 -5.19 -8.02
C HIS A 80 7.15 -5.34 -6.57
N ALA A 81 7.04 -4.28 -5.76
CA ALA A 81 7.35 -4.35 -4.33
C ALA A 81 6.45 -5.38 -3.63
N THR A 82 5.15 -5.37 -3.92
CA THR A 82 4.19 -6.34 -3.37
C THR A 82 4.53 -7.76 -3.81
N LEU A 83 4.95 -7.95 -5.06
CA LEU A 83 5.33 -9.26 -5.62
C LEU A 83 6.51 -9.90 -4.89
N MET A 84 7.42 -9.10 -4.29
CA MET A 84 8.54 -9.63 -3.49
C MET A 84 8.06 -10.45 -2.27
N ALA A 85 6.82 -10.28 -1.83
CA ALA A 85 6.26 -11.03 -0.71
C ALA A 85 5.58 -12.35 -1.14
N GLU A 86 5.50 -12.65 -2.44
CA GLU A 86 4.79 -13.83 -2.94
C GLU A 86 5.31 -15.13 -2.35
N ASP A 87 6.62 -15.37 -2.41
CA ASP A 87 7.25 -16.61 -1.95
C ASP A 87 7.02 -16.90 -0.46
N VAL A 88 6.82 -15.85 0.35
CA VAL A 88 6.59 -15.99 1.79
C VAL A 88 5.11 -16.04 2.18
N LEU A 89 4.19 -15.62 1.28
CA LEU A 89 2.76 -15.50 1.60
C LEU A 89 1.84 -16.38 0.75
N ARG A 90 2.22 -16.76 -0.47
CA ARG A 90 1.38 -17.59 -1.35
C ARG A 90 1.06 -18.92 -0.66
N GLY A 91 -0.24 -19.25 -0.57
CA GLY A 91 -0.73 -20.45 0.10
C GLY A 91 -0.76 -20.40 1.63
N ARG A 92 -0.38 -19.25 2.24
CA ARG A 92 -0.36 -19.09 3.70
C ARG A 92 -1.42 -18.11 4.21
N ALA A 93 -1.96 -17.28 3.34
CA ALA A 93 -3.00 -16.30 3.66
C ALA A 93 -4.16 -16.38 2.67
N ASP A 94 -5.36 -16.07 3.14
CA ASP A 94 -6.57 -15.93 2.32
C ASP A 94 -6.74 -14.49 1.84
N GLN A 95 -6.31 -13.52 2.65
CA GLN A 95 -6.38 -12.09 2.38
C GLN A 95 -5.00 -11.45 2.58
N VAL A 96 -4.65 -10.50 1.69
CA VAL A 96 -3.40 -9.73 1.74
C VAL A 96 -3.71 -8.25 1.84
N LEU A 97 -3.39 -7.65 2.99
CA LEU A 97 -3.43 -6.22 3.22
C LEU A 97 -2.12 -5.60 2.74
N VAL A 98 -2.18 -4.58 1.89
CA VAL A 98 -1.00 -3.86 1.37
C VAL A 98 -1.11 -2.39 1.75
N THR A 99 -0.06 -1.84 2.37
CA THR A 99 0.02 -0.43 2.77
C THR A 99 1.44 0.11 2.64
N TYR A 100 1.59 1.44 2.68
CA TYR A 100 2.90 2.09 2.73
C TYR A 100 3.38 2.26 4.18
N GLY A 101 4.68 2.12 4.40
CA GLY A 101 5.32 2.31 5.72
C GLY A 101 5.39 3.76 6.18
N ASP A 102 4.95 4.73 5.38
CA ASP A 102 5.01 6.18 5.65
C ASP A 102 3.64 6.82 5.90
N MET A 103 2.68 6.05 6.40
CA MET A 103 1.32 6.49 6.72
C MET A 103 1.04 6.50 8.25
N PRO A 104 1.70 7.35 9.04
CA PRO A 104 1.67 7.26 10.52
C PRO A 104 0.30 7.50 11.14
N LEU A 105 -0.67 8.04 10.38
CA LEU A 105 -2.04 8.27 10.85
C LEU A 105 -3.01 7.14 10.47
N LEU A 106 -2.53 6.08 9.81
CA LEU A 106 -3.35 4.92 9.47
C LEU A 106 -3.71 4.16 10.77
N ARG A 107 -5.01 3.93 10.97
CA ARG A 107 -5.52 3.32 12.20
C ARG A 107 -5.86 1.85 12.00
N ALA A 108 -5.59 1.03 12.99
CA ALA A 108 -5.97 -0.39 13.01
C ALA A 108 -7.46 -0.62 12.72
N GLY A 109 -8.36 0.22 13.26
CA GLY A 109 -9.79 0.15 12.99
C GLY A 109 -10.17 0.37 11.53
N SER A 110 -9.41 1.20 10.78
CA SER A 110 -9.61 1.37 9.33
C SER A 110 -9.15 0.14 8.56
N LEU A 111 -8.03 -0.47 8.96
CA LEU A 111 -7.53 -1.70 8.37
C LEU A 111 -8.46 -2.88 8.62
N ALA A 112 -8.95 -3.02 9.86
CA ALA A 112 -9.91 -4.07 10.21
C ALA A 112 -11.21 -3.96 9.40
N LYS A 113 -11.74 -2.74 9.20
CA LYS A 113 -12.89 -2.49 8.33
C LYS A 113 -12.62 -2.88 6.90
N LEU A 114 -11.46 -2.49 6.34
CA LEU A 114 -11.09 -2.82 4.96
C LEU A 114 -11.01 -4.33 4.73
N VAL A 115 -10.42 -5.07 5.67
CA VAL A 115 -10.37 -6.54 5.66
C VAL A 115 -11.78 -7.14 5.73
N ALA A 116 -12.63 -6.61 6.61
CA ALA A 116 -14.01 -7.08 6.75
C ALA A 116 -14.83 -6.84 5.47
N GLU A 117 -14.72 -5.65 4.86
CA GLU A 117 -15.42 -5.30 3.62
C GLU A 117 -14.97 -6.21 2.45
N GLN A 118 -13.68 -6.46 2.30
CA GLN A 118 -13.20 -7.38 1.27
C GLN A 118 -13.76 -8.80 1.50
N ARG A 119 -13.82 -9.26 2.75
CA ARG A 119 -14.32 -10.58 3.11
C ARG A 119 -15.82 -10.74 2.87
N GLN A 120 -16.61 -9.69 3.10
CA GLN A 120 -18.07 -9.70 2.97
C GLN A 120 -18.54 -9.46 1.53
N SER A 121 -17.74 -8.77 0.74
CA SER A 121 -18.04 -8.51 -0.67
C SER A 121 -17.60 -9.68 -1.55
N SER A 122 -18.16 -9.76 -2.75
CA SER A 122 -17.65 -10.66 -3.81
C SER A 122 -16.44 -10.09 -4.55
N ALA A 123 -15.96 -8.90 -4.15
CA ALA A 123 -14.86 -8.22 -4.80
C ALA A 123 -13.51 -8.86 -4.42
N VAL A 124 -12.64 -9.05 -5.39
CA VAL A 124 -11.28 -9.55 -5.17
C VAL A 124 -10.34 -8.47 -4.59
N ILE A 125 -10.74 -7.19 -4.66
CA ILE A 125 -9.99 -6.05 -4.15
C ILE A 125 -10.94 -5.12 -3.39
N ALA A 126 -10.58 -4.74 -2.18
CA ALA A 126 -11.12 -3.58 -1.49
C ALA A 126 -10.01 -2.52 -1.33
N LEU A 127 -10.36 -1.24 -1.43
CA LEU A 127 -9.42 -0.15 -1.25
C LEU A 127 -9.92 0.85 -0.21
N LEU A 128 -9.00 1.49 0.48
CA LEU A 128 -9.29 2.63 1.34
C LEU A 128 -9.22 3.90 0.50
N SER A 129 -10.32 4.62 0.42
CA SER A 129 -10.36 5.96 -0.16
C SER A 129 -10.58 7.04 0.91
N VAL A 130 -10.23 8.27 0.58
CA VAL A 130 -10.47 9.43 1.43
C VAL A 130 -11.11 10.55 0.61
N LEU A 131 -12.02 11.29 1.22
CA LEU A 131 -12.53 12.52 0.62
C LEU A 131 -11.56 13.65 0.92
N GLY A 132 -11.04 14.29 -0.13
CA GLY A 132 -10.04 15.35 -0.01
C GLY A 132 -10.25 16.46 -1.02
N ASP A 133 -9.29 17.39 -1.07
CA ASP A 133 -9.32 18.51 -2.00
C ASP A 133 -8.86 18.10 -3.40
N ALA A 134 -9.48 18.71 -4.42
CA ALA A 134 -9.16 18.47 -5.83
C ALA A 134 -7.69 18.81 -6.18
N GLY A 135 -7.04 19.71 -5.43
CA GLY A 135 -5.62 20.05 -5.58
C GLY A 135 -4.64 18.98 -5.06
N SER A 136 -5.14 17.89 -4.47
CA SER A 136 -4.32 16.81 -3.94
C SER A 136 -3.52 16.10 -5.04
N SER A 137 -2.31 15.63 -4.67
CA SER A 137 -1.44 14.81 -5.54
C SER A 137 -1.80 13.32 -5.55
N PHE A 138 -2.80 12.90 -4.78
CA PHE A 138 -3.26 11.51 -4.75
C PHE A 138 -3.98 11.12 -6.05
N GLY A 139 -3.93 9.84 -6.41
CA GLY A 139 -4.75 9.27 -7.50
C GLY A 139 -6.25 9.47 -7.24
N ARG A 140 -7.03 9.52 -8.29
CA ARG A 140 -8.48 9.68 -8.27
C ARG A 140 -9.17 8.33 -8.37
N VAL A 141 -10.15 8.09 -7.51
CA VAL A 141 -11.01 6.90 -7.59
C VAL A 141 -12.18 7.23 -8.50
N VAL A 142 -12.20 6.64 -9.69
CA VAL A 142 -13.27 6.81 -10.67
C VAL A 142 -14.31 5.72 -10.45
N ARG A 143 -15.58 6.11 -10.37
CA ARG A 143 -16.69 5.17 -10.20
C ARG A 143 -17.52 5.05 -11.47
N ALA A 144 -17.98 3.85 -11.74
CA ALA A 144 -18.98 3.57 -12.77
C ALA A 144 -20.38 4.02 -12.30
N ALA A 145 -21.34 3.98 -13.22
CA ALA A 145 -22.71 4.44 -12.94
C ALA A 145 -23.42 3.61 -11.84
N ASP A 146 -23.03 2.36 -11.64
CA ASP A 146 -23.51 1.46 -10.57
C ASP A 146 -22.82 1.69 -9.21
N GLY A 147 -21.87 2.64 -9.16
CA GLY A 147 -21.08 2.95 -7.95
C GLY A 147 -19.84 2.08 -7.76
N ALA A 148 -19.60 1.07 -8.60
CA ALA A 148 -18.38 0.27 -8.54
C ALA A 148 -17.15 1.13 -8.89
N VAL A 149 -15.98 0.78 -8.32
CA VAL A 149 -14.71 1.40 -8.73
C VAL A 149 -14.35 0.87 -10.12
N SER A 150 -14.30 1.76 -11.11
CA SER A 150 -13.93 1.40 -12.47
C SER A 150 -12.44 1.58 -12.73
N GLU A 151 -11.82 2.59 -12.10
CA GLU A 151 -10.43 2.94 -12.38
C GLU A 151 -9.83 3.75 -11.22
N ILE A 152 -8.51 3.66 -11.06
CA ILE A 152 -7.70 4.59 -10.27
C ILE A 152 -6.79 5.34 -11.23
N VAL A 153 -6.94 6.67 -11.30
CA VAL A 153 -6.18 7.52 -12.23
C VAL A 153 -5.21 8.39 -11.46
N GLU A 154 -3.92 8.21 -11.68
CA GLU A 154 -2.90 9.07 -11.10
C GLU A 154 -2.93 10.47 -11.72
N VAL A 155 -2.56 11.50 -10.93
CA VAL A 155 -2.61 12.91 -11.38
C VAL A 155 -1.80 13.15 -12.66
N ALA A 156 -0.62 12.51 -12.77
CA ALA A 156 0.22 12.62 -13.96
C ALA A 156 -0.46 12.03 -15.20
N GLU A 157 -1.22 10.96 -15.05
CA GLU A 157 -1.99 10.32 -16.10
C GLU A 157 -3.24 11.15 -16.44
N ALA A 158 -3.99 11.63 -15.44
CA ALA A 158 -5.15 12.49 -15.63
C ALA A 158 -4.82 13.71 -16.50
N ARG A 159 -3.63 14.31 -16.29
CA ARG A 159 -3.17 15.47 -17.08
C ARG A 159 -2.91 15.18 -18.56
N GLN A 160 -2.84 13.91 -18.96
CA GLN A 160 -2.63 13.49 -20.35
C GLN A 160 -3.93 13.07 -21.05
N ARG A 161 -5.04 13.03 -20.30
CA ARG A 161 -6.35 12.61 -20.81
C ARG A 161 -7.18 13.82 -21.29
N ALA A 162 -8.05 13.62 -22.27
CA ALA A 162 -8.94 14.67 -22.82
C ALA A 162 -9.88 15.27 -21.75
N ASN A 163 -10.33 14.43 -20.78
CA ASN A 163 -11.22 14.82 -19.69
C ASN A 163 -10.46 15.22 -18.40
N THR A 164 -9.27 15.80 -18.53
CA THR A 164 -8.40 16.22 -17.41
C THR A 164 -9.15 16.96 -16.31
N ALA A 165 -9.97 17.96 -16.68
CA ALA A 165 -10.66 18.80 -15.69
C ALA A 165 -11.65 18.00 -14.85
N GLU A 166 -12.42 17.09 -15.47
CA GLU A 166 -13.37 16.22 -14.79
C GLU A 166 -12.65 15.27 -13.83
N LEU A 167 -11.58 14.61 -14.30
CA LEU A 167 -10.80 13.69 -13.48
C LEU A 167 -10.18 14.38 -12.28
N LEU A 168 -9.57 15.56 -12.46
CA LEU A 168 -8.93 16.29 -11.36
C LEU A 168 -9.95 16.89 -10.37
N ALA A 169 -11.21 17.10 -10.78
CA ALA A 169 -12.29 17.55 -9.91
C ALA A 169 -12.80 16.46 -8.95
N ILE A 170 -12.51 15.18 -9.22
CA ILE A 170 -12.90 14.07 -8.34
C ILE A 170 -12.24 14.24 -6.98
N ARG A 171 -13.07 14.22 -5.92
CA ARG A 171 -12.63 14.40 -4.53
C ARG A 171 -12.40 13.08 -3.79
N GLU A 172 -12.81 11.95 -4.36
CA GLU A 172 -12.48 10.63 -3.82
C GLU A 172 -11.07 10.25 -4.26
N LEU A 173 -10.18 10.14 -3.28
CA LEU A 173 -8.75 9.97 -3.47
C LEU A 173 -8.31 8.59 -3.04
N ASN A 174 -7.42 7.98 -3.82
CA ASN A 174 -6.80 6.71 -3.49
C ASN A 174 -5.80 6.87 -2.34
N ALA A 175 -6.08 6.29 -1.19
CA ALA A 175 -5.16 6.32 -0.06
C ALA A 175 -3.96 5.37 -0.21
N GLY A 176 -3.98 4.48 -1.21
CA GLY A 176 -2.88 3.51 -1.43
C GLY A 176 -2.86 2.36 -0.43
N VAL A 177 -4.00 2.06 0.20
CA VAL A 177 -4.18 0.94 1.11
C VAL A 177 -5.20 -0.01 0.51
N TYR A 178 -4.83 -1.27 0.36
CA TYR A 178 -5.64 -2.28 -0.32
C TYR A 178 -5.73 -3.55 0.50
N CYS A 179 -6.85 -4.26 0.38
CA CYS A 179 -7.01 -5.64 0.80
C CYS A 179 -7.40 -6.47 -0.41
N PHE A 180 -6.62 -7.51 -0.68
CA PHE A 180 -6.80 -8.41 -1.82
C PHE A 180 -7.25 -9.79 -1.36
N GLU A 181 -8.03 -10.47 -2.18
CA GLU A 181 -8.10 -11.93 -2.17
C GLU A 181 -6.73 -12.46 -2.61
N ALA A 182 -6.13 -13.34 -1.80
CA ALA A 182 -4.73 -13.72 -1.97
C ALA A 182 -4.46 -14.49 -3.26
N GLY A 183 -5.30 -15.46 -3.61
CA GLY A 183 -5.15 -16.26 -4.82
C GLY A 183 -5.20 -15.36 -6.07
N TRP A 184 -6.21 -14.49 -6.13
CA TRP A 184 -6.35 -13.55 -7.22
C TRP A 184 -5.14 -12.60 -7.33
N LEU A 185 -4.64 -12.10 -6.20
CA LEU A 185 -3.48 -11.22 -6.17
C LEU A 185 -2.27 -11.87 -6.84
N TRP A 186 -1.89 -13.05 -6.38
CA TRP A 186 -0.69 -13.74 -6.88
C TRP A 186 -0.83 -14.22 -8.32
N ASP A 187 -2.03 -14.55 -8.78
CA ASP A 187 -2.27 -14.98 -10.16
C ASP A 187 -2.28 -13.82 -11.17
N ASN A 188 -2.58 -12.59 -10.72
CA ASN A 188 -2.73 -11.44 -11.61
C ASN A 188 -1.58 -10.43 -11.47
N LEU A 189 -0.98 -10.27 -10.30
CA LEU A 189 0.10 -9.29 -10.07
C LEU A 189 1.31 -9.46 -11.02
N PRO A 190 1.79 -10.69 -11.34
CA PRO A 190 2.87 -10.89 -12.30
C PRO A 190 2.56 -10.45 -13.73
N ARG A 191 1.27 -10.30 -14.08
CA ARG A 191 0.81 -9.90 -15.42
C ARG A 191 0.82 -8.38 -15.61
N LEU A 192 1.00 -7.61 -14.54
CA LEU A 192 1.04 -6.15 -14.63
C LEU A 192 2.30 -5.71 -15.38
N PRO A 193 2.18 -4.77 -16.34
CA PRO A 193 3.35 -4.21 -16.99
C PRO A 193 4.21 -3.48 -15.96
N LEU A 194 5.50 -3.85 -15.89
CA LEU A 194 6.47 -3.16 -15.06
C LEU A 194 6.65 -1.72 -15.57
N ARG A 195 6.13 -0.74 -14.85
CA ARG A 195 6.37 0.67 -15.13
C ARG A 195 7.51 1.12 -14.24
N GLN A 196 8.64 1.48 -14.84
CA GLN A 196 9.70 2.18 -14.10
C GLN A 196 9.10 3.44 -13.48
N ALA A 197 9.25 3.59 -12.16
CA ALA A 197 8.92 4.83 -11.48
C ALA A 197 9.81 5.95 -12.06
N ARG A 198 9.20 6.95 -12.70
CA ARG A 198 9.86 8.15 -13.18
C ARG A 198 10.15 9.12 -12.04
#